data_7aa7b0f8ef761175deb926d7c5587e60
#
_entry.id   7aa7b0f8ef761175deb926d7c5587e60
#
_cell.length_a   1.000
_cell.length_b   1.000
_cell.length_c   1.000
_cell.angle_alpha   90.00
_cell.angle_beta   90.00
_cell.angle_gamma   90.00
#
_symmetry.space_group_name_H-M   'P 1'
#
loop_
_entity.id
_entity.type
_entity.pdbx_description
1 polymer ?
#
loop_
_entity_poly.entity_id
_entity_poly.type
_entity_poly.pdbx_seq_one_letter_code
_entity_poly.pdbx_strand_id
1 'polypeptide(L)'
;MIMIKKFEAPVGPISTIVGKSIVLIGDDIDTDRIIPARFLKCVNFDNLGQSVFEDDRKNLKGKHPFDLESNTGSSILIVNSNFGCGSSREHAPQALLRWGIRAIIGESFAEIFYCNCIAIGIPCFTLPKKLVKNIQENKNINNSLCEINIKESTFKSNFFNFDLVIKISSKNMFLSGEWDATSTLLANKKLIEKKINDLPYTKFNQSNELFETI
;
A
#
# COMPACT_ATOMS: atom_id res chain seq x y z
N MET A 1 -14.59 -11.26 21.27
CA MET A 1 -14.90 -11.34 19.84
C MET A 1 -14.36 -10.07 19.20
N ILE A 2 -13.15 -10.12 18.60
CA ILE A 2 -12.55 -8.97 17.94
C ILE A 2 -13.39 -8.75 16.68
N MET A 3 -14.07 -7.61 16.60
CA MET A 3 -14.73 -7.21 15.35
C MET A 3 -13.66 -7.01 14.28
N ILE A 4 -13.58 -7.93 13.33
CA ILE A 4 -12.73 -7.77 12.16
C ILE A 4 -13.33 -6.59 11.38
N LYS A 5 -12.69 -5.42 11.49
CA LYS A 5 -13.07 -4.25 10.70
C LYS A 5 -12.96 -4.65 9.23
N LYS A 6 -14.07 -4.54 8.50
CA LYS A 6 -14.08 -4.86 7.06
C LYS A 6 -12.99 -4.02 6.40
N PHE A 7 -12.17 -4.67 5.57
CA PHE A 7 -11.14 -3.98 4.81
C PHE A 7 -11.80 -2.97 3.86
N GLU A 8 -11.31 -1.74 3.90
CA GLU A 8 -11.68 -0.68 2.96
C GLU A 8 -10.41 -0.24 2.22
N ALA A 9 -10.42 -0.41 0.90
CA ALA A 9 -9.36 0.10 0.06
C ALA A 9 -9.36 1.64 0.07
N PRO A 10 -8.19 2.31 0.04
CA PRO A 10 -8.16 3.74 -0.21
C PRO A 10 -8.75 4.03 -1.59
N VAL A 11 -9.37 5.19 -1.74
CA VAL A 11 -9.95 5.66 -3.01
C VAL A 11 -9.72 7.16 -3.18
N GLY A 12 -9.55 7.61 -4.42
CA GLY A 12 -9.43 9.01 -4.76
C GLY A 12 -8.18 9.72 -4.20
N PRO A 13 -8.22 11.05 -4.05
CA PRO A 13 -7.09 11.84 -3.57
C PRO A 13 -6.69 11.52 -2.13
N ILE A 14 -5.37 11.41 -1.89
CA ILE A 14 -4.79 11.20 -0.57
C ILE A 14 -3.87 12.37 -0.27
N SER A 15 -4.23 13.23 0.69
CA SER A 15 -3.44 14.40 1.08
C SER A 15 -2.76 14.24 2.44
N THR A 16 -3.39 13.49 3.35
CA THR A 16 -2.92 13.32 4.72
C THR A 16 -3.20 11.89 5.20
N ILE A 17 -2.25 11.33 5.92
CA ILE A 17 -2.38 10.01 6.56
C ILE A 17 -2.08 10.18 8.04
N VAL A 18 -3.03 9.75 8.88
CA VAL A 18 -2.91 9.83 10.33
C VAL A 18 -3.06 8.44 10.92
N GLY A 19 -2.14 8.06 11.81
CA GLY A 19 -2.22 6.77 12.49
C GLY A 19 -0.99 6.46 13.32
N LYS A 20 -1.03 5.31 13.99
CA LYS A 20 0.14 4.80 14.72
C LYS A 20 1.18 4.28 13.75
N SER A 21 2.44 4.36 14.15
CA SER A 21 3.52 3.73 13.42
C SER A 21 3.83 2.32 13.94
N ILE A 22 4.39 1.50 13.06
CA ILE A 22 5.00 0.22 13.38
C ILE A 22 6.40 0.19 12.79
N VAL A 23 7.38 -0.20 13.60
CA VAL A 23 8.78 -0.28 13.22
C VAL A 23 9.15 -1.71 12.90
N LEU A 24 9.76 -1.92 11.73
CA LEU A 24 10.34 -3.19 11.31
C LEU A 24 11.81 -2.97 10.96
N ILE A 25 12.71 -3.57 11.74
CA ILE A 25 14.15 -3.40 11.59
C ILE A 25 14.72 -4.50 10.70
N GLY A 26 15.58 -4.11 9.77
CA GLY A 26 16.32 -5.01 8.89
C GLY A 26 16.42 -4.44 7.48
N ASP A 27 17.60 -4.56 6.89
CA ASP A 27 17.85 -4.27 5.48
C ASP A 27 17.40 -5.47 4.62
N ASP A 28 17.19 -5.23 3.32
CA ASP A 28 16.92 -6.27 2.32
C ASP A 28 15.74 -7.18 2.65
N ILE A 29 14.70 -6.65 3.29
CA ILE A 29 13.48 -7.42 3.53
C ILE A 29 12.78 -7.64 2.19
N ASP A 30 12.83 -8.87 1.72
CA ASP A 30 12.31 -9.25 0.41
C ASP A 30 10.80 -9.55 0.41
N THR A 31 10.24 -9.64 -0.79
CA THR A 31 8.81 -9.90 -0.97
C THR A 31 8.37 -11.28 -0.49
N ASP A 32 9.27 -12.28 -0.44
CA ASP A 32 8.97 -13.62 0.09
C ASP A 32 8.84 -13.61 1.61
N ARG A 33 9.60 -12.75 2.30
CA ARG A 33 9.42 -12.51 3.73
C ARG A 33 8.12 -11.76 4.02
N ILE A 34 7.78 -10.74 3.19
CA ILE A 34 6.53 -9.99 3.37
C ILE A 34 5.33 -10.91 3.18
N ILE A 35 5.33 -11.72 2.12
CA ILE A 35 4.27 -12.70 1.84
C ILE A 35 4.87 -13.97 1.23
N PRO A 36 4.89 -15.11 1.94
CA PRO A 36 5.46 -16.35 1.44
C PRO A 36 4.82 -16.82 0.13
N ALA A 37 5.63 -17.43 -0.75
CA ALA A 37 5.24 -17.83 -2.11
C ALA A 37 4.00 -18.73 -2.17
N ARG A 38 3.70 -19.49 -1.11
CA ARG A 38 2.50 -20.36 -1.03
C ARG A 38 1.18 -19.58 -1.12
N PHE A 39 1.18 -18.28 -0.79
CA PHE A 39 0.01 -17.41 -0.88
C PHE A 39 -0.20 -16.77 -2.26
N LEU A 40 0.72 -16.96 -3.20
CA LEU A 40 0.59 -16.41 -4.55
C LEU A 40 -0.50 -17.07 -5.41
N LYS A 41 -0.99 -18.22 -4.98
CA LYS A 41 -2.08 -18.96 -5.64
C LYS A 41 -3.48 -18.48 -5.21
N CYS A 42 -3.57 -17.52 -4.29
CA CYS A 42 -4.86 -17.00 -3.85
C CYS A 42 -5.53 -16.19 -4.98
N VAL A 43 -6.79 -16.51 -5.24
CA VAL A 43 -7.63 -15.78 -6.22
C VAL A 43 -8.23 -14.51 -5.58
N ASN A 44 -8.35 -14.50 -4.26
CA ASN A 44 -8.91 -13.40 -3.49
C ASN A 44 -7.91 -12.94 -2.42
N PHE A 45 -7.72 -11.64 -2.34
CA PHE A 45 -6.79 -11.04 -1.39
C PHE A 45 -7.39 -10.76 0.00
N ASP A 46 -8.68 -11.02 0.26
CA ASP A 46 -9.37 -10.56 1.47
C ASP A 46 -8.69 -10.95 2.79
N ASN A 47 -8.15 -12.15 2.85
CA ASN A 47 -7.46 -12.66 4.05
C ASN A 47 -5.92 -12.49 4.01
N LEU A 48 -5.39 -11.89 2.95
CA LEU A 48 -3.94 -11.82 2.74
C LEU A 48 -3.21 -11.04 3.84
N GLY A 49 -3.87 -10.07 4.44
CA GLY A 49 -3.33 -9.28 5.55
C GLY A 49 -2.96 -10.11 6.78
N GLN A 50 -3.66 -11.22 7.03
CA GLN A 50 -3.35 -12.12 8.15
C GLN A 50 -2.04 -12.88 7.95
N SER A 51 -1.62 -13.07 6.70
CA SER A 51 -0.43 -13.82 6.31
C SER A 51 0.82 -12.95 6.13
N VAL A 52 0.72 -11.63 6.42
CA VAL A 52 1.87 -10.72 6.40
C VAL A 52 2.96 -11.23 7.35
N PHE A 53 4.20 -11.39 6.83
CA PHE A 53 5.35 -11.90 7.58
C PHE A 53 5.11 -13.25 8.28
N GLU A 54 4.25 -14.12 7.73
CA GLU A 54 3.80 -15.32 8.44
C GLU A 54 4.97 -16.21 8.89
N ASP A 55 6.00 -16.39 8.07
CA ASP A 55 7.15 -17.25 8.41
C ASP A 55 8.03 -16.58 9.47
N ASP A 56 8.29 -15.29 9.36
CA ASP A 56 9.04 -14.53 10.36
C ASP A 56 8.28 -14.50 11.69
N ARG A 57 6.96 -14.32 11.66
CA ARG A 57 6.08 -14.33 12.84
C ARG A 57 6.09 -15.69 13.55
N LYS A 58 6.01 -16.78 12.78
CA LYS A 58 6.13 -18.16 13.33
C LYS A 58 7.48 -18.40 13.97
N ASN A 59 8.57 -17.98 13.30
CA ASN A 59 9.93 -18.13 13.81
C ASN A 59 10.15 -17.33 15.11
N LEU A 60 9.59 -16.14 15.21
CA LEU A 60 9.72 -15.26 16.37
C LEU A 60 8.68 -15.55 17.48
N LYS A 61 7.78 -16.51 17.27
CA LYS A 61 6.82 -17.02 18.28
C LYS A 61 6.08 -15.89 19.00
N GLY A 62 5.47 -14.98 18.22
CA GLY A 62 4.69 -13.85 18.73
C GLY A 62 5.50 -12.62 19.15
N LYS A 63 6.82 -12.62 18.95
CA LYS A 63 7.67 -11.44 19.23
C LYS A 63 7.88 -10.54 17.99
N HIS A 64 7.33 -10.93 16.86
CA HIS A 64 7.40 -10.11 15.65
C HIS A 64 6.58 -8.83 15.82
N PRO A 65 7.03 -7.65 15.31
CA PRO A 65 6.29 -6.39 15.46
C PRO A 65 4.82 -6.49 15.04
N PHE A 66 4.50 -7.27 14.03
CA PHE A 66 3.13 -7.47 13.53
C PHE A 66 2.26 -8.39 14.41
N ASP A 67 2.83 -9.04 15.44
CA ASP A 67 2.10 -9.83 16.42
C ASP A 67 1.84 -9.08 17.72
N LEU A 68 2.55 -7.97 17.96
CA LEU A 68 2.41 -7.22 19.20
C LEU A 68 1.07 -6.49 19.25
N GLU A 69 0.31 -6.68 20.32
CA GLU A 69 -0.98 -6.06 20.53
C GLU A 69 -0.89 -4.52 20.50
N SER A 70 0.22 -3.95 21.01
CA SER A 70 0.49 -2.51 20.97
C SER A 70 0.52 -1.94 19.56
N ASN A 71 0.88 -2.74 18.57
CA ASN A 71 0.98 -2.33 17.17
C ASN A 71 -0.31 -2.58 16.38
N THR A 72 -1.34 -3.16 17.02
CA THR A 72 -2.64 -3.37 16.38
C THR A 72 -3.25 -2.03 15.97
N GLY A 73 -3.69 -1.94 14.70
CA GLY A 73 -4.25 -0.73 14.13
C GLY A 73 -3.22 0.30 13.67
N SER A 74 -1.91 -0.04 13.68
CA SER A 74 -0.89 0.80 13.06
C SER A 74 -1.09 0.89 11.56
N SER A 75 -0.84 2.07 11.00
CA SER A 75 -1.05 2.36 9.57
C SER A 75 0.18 2.94 8.87
N ILE A 76 1.23 3.27 9.61
CA ILE A 76 2.48 3.82 9.07
C ILE A 76 3.60 2.83 9.37
N LEU A 77 4.17 2.21 8.33
CA LEU A 77 5.27 1.25 8.47
C LEU A 77 6.62 1.95 8.29
N ILE A 78 7.57 1.72 9.22
CA ILE A 78 8.91 2.30 9.18
C ILE A 78 9.91 1.17 8.99
N VAL A 79 10.72 1.25 7.91
CA VAL A 79 11.62 0.19 7.44
C VAL A 79 13.02 0.72 7.13
N ASN A 80 13.96 -0.17 6.90
CA ASN A 80 15.33 0.18 6.53
C ASN A 80 15.55 0.16 5.00
N SER A 81 16.77 -0.18 4.58
CA SER A 81 17.23 -0.12 3.20
C SER A 81 16.65 -1.26 2.34
N ASN A 82 16.42 -0.96 1.06
CA ASN A 82 16.05 -1.91 0.01
C ASN A 82 14.82 -2.78 0.36
N PHE A 83 13.82 -2.17 1.00
CA PHE A 83 12.60 -2.87 1.39
C PHE A 83 11.77 -3.30 0.17
N GLY A 84 11.27 -4.53 0.21
CA GLY A 84 10.47 -5.11 -0.87
C GLY A 84 11.32 -5.62 -2.05
N CYS A 85 12.61 -5.91 -1.84
CA CYS A 85 13.48 -6.54 -2.85
C CYS A 85 12.98 -7.93 -3.24
N GLY A 86 13.63 -8.54 -4.24
CA GLY A 86 13.28 -9.87 -4.74
C GLY A 86 12.27 -9.84 -5.88
N SER A 87 11.33 -10.78 -5.90
CA SER A 87 10.40 -10.94 -7.01
C SER A 87 9.35 -9.83 -7.08
N SER A 88 9.00 -9.46 -8.32
CA SER A 88 7.89 -8.53 -8.58
C SER A 88 6.54 -9.16 -8.23
N ARG A 89 6.03 -8.88 -7.03
CA ARG A 89 4.76 -9.45 -6.55
C ARG A 89 3.83 -8.36 -6.04
N GLU A 90 2.70 -8.22 -6.69
CA GLU A 90 1.61 -7.37 -6.19
C GLU A 90 1.10 -7.82 -4.82
N HIS A 91 1.16 -9.13 -4.54
CA HIS A 91 0.70 -9.73 -3.28
C HIS A 91 1.37 -9.11 -2.04
N ALA A 92 2.65 -8.72 -2.11
CA ALA A 92 3.35 -8.16 -0.97
C ALA A 92 2.78 -6.79 -0.53
N PRO A 93 2.65 -5.77 -1.39
CA PRO A 93 1.94 -4.54 -1.06
C PRO A 93 0.48 -4.78 -0.68
N GLN A 94 -0.23 -5.68 -1.38
CA GLN A 94 -1.62 -6.02 -1.09
C GLN A 94 -1.78 -6.62 0.32
N ALA A 95 -0.85 -7.46 0.76
CA ALA A 95 -0.86 -8.00 2.11
C ALA A 95 -0.68 -6.91 3.17
N LEU A 96 0.27 -6.00 2.98
CA LEU A 96 0.49 -4.85 3.86
C LEU A 96 -0.74 -3.94 3.93
N LEU A 97 -1.34 -3.62 2.77
CA LEU A 97 -2.54 -2.79 2.69
C LEU A 97 -3.70 -3.40 3.48
N ARG A 98 -3.91 -4.72 3.34
CA ARG A 98 -4.99 -5.45 4.03
C ARG A 98 -4.73 -5.67 5.51
N TRP A 99 -3.47 -5.71 5.91
CA TRP A 99 -3.13 -5.68 7.34
C TRP A 99 -3.49 -4.34 7.98
N GLY A 100 -3.48 -3.25 7.20
CA GLY A 100 -3.86 -1.90 7.65
C GLY A 100 -2.84 -0.82 7.32
N ILE A 101 -1.71 -1.16 6.67
CA ILE A 101 -0.70 -0.17 6.29
C ILE A 101 -1.27 0.77 5.22
N ARG A 102 -1.04 2.08 5.42
CA ARG A 102 -1.48 3.17 4.56
C ARG A 102 -0.33 4.03 4.04
N ALA A 103 0.84 3.96 4.68
CA ALA A 103 2.06 4.62 4.22
C ALA A 103 3.29 3.83 4.67
N ILE A 104 4.38 3.93 3.92
CA ILE A 104 5.65 3.33 4.29
C ILE A 104 6.74 4.42 4.25
N ILE A 105 7.54 4.49 5.31
CA ILE A 105 8.73 5.34 5.41
C ILE A 105 9.94 4.43 5.49
N GLY A 106 10.93 4.60 4.61
CA GLY A 106 12.13 3.77 4.59
C GLY A 106 13.39 4.51 4.21
N GLU A 107 14.53 3.84 4.29
CA GLU A 107 15.79 4.38 3.76
C GLU A 107 15.78 4.29 2.22
N SER A 108 15.30 3.17 1.68
CA SER A 108 15.11 2.95 0.25
C SER A 108 14.15 1.77 -0.01
N PHE A 109 13.68 1.67 -1.24
CA PHE A 109 12.74 0.63 -1.70
C PHE A 109 13.23 0.02 -3.00
N ALA A 110 12.93 -1.27 -3.21
CA ALA A 110 13.03 -1.86 -4.52
C ALA A 110 12.02 -1.18 -5.48
N GLU A 111 12.44 -0.88 -6.69
CA GLU A 111 11.67 -0.02 -7.60
C GLU A 111 10.29 -0.61 -7.95
N ILE A 112 10.24 -1.91 -8.23
CA ILE A 112 8.98 -2.58 -8.59
C ILE A 112 8.03 -2.60 -7.40
N PHE A 113 8.53 -2.89 -6.19
CA PHE A 113 7.73 -2.83 -4.97
C PHE A 113 7.16 -1.42 -4.73
N TYR A 114 7.99 -0.39 -4.90
CA TYR A 114 7.58 1.01 -4.83
C TYR A 114 6.43 1.31 -5.81
N CYS A 115 6.58 0.92 -7.09
CA CYS A 115 5.54 1.14 -8.10
C CYS A 115 4.24 0.41 -7.76
N ASN A 116 4.31 -0.83 -7.28
CA ASN A 116 3.14 -1.60 -6.87
C ASN A 116 2.44 -0.96 -5.65
N CYS A 117 3.19 -0.41 -4.69
CA CYS A 117 2.61 0.33 -3.58
C CYS A 117 1.82 1.56 -4.05
N ILE A 118 2.42 2.36 -4.96
CA ILE A 118 1.74 3.54 -5.52
C ILE A 118 0.42 3.15 -6.19
N ALA A 119 0.44 2.09 -7.02
CA ALA A 119 -0.74 1.63 -7.78
C ALA A 119 -1.93 1.18 -6.92
N ILE A 120 -1.69 0.87 -5.63
CA ILE A 120 -2.75 0.46 -4.69
C ILE A 120 -3.02 1.47 -3.57
N GLY A 121 -2.46 2.69 -3.69
CA GLY A 121 -2.73 3.77 -2.75
C GLY A 121 -1.87 3.75 -1.47
N ILE A 122 -0.66 3.16 -1.51
CA ILE A 122 0.31 3.23 -0.43
C ILE A 122 1.47 4.16 -0.82
N PRO A 123 1.51 5.42 -0.37
CA PRO A 123 2.66 6.28 -0.58
C PRO A 123 3.89 5.75 0.19
N CYS A 124 5.04 5.76 -0.51
CA CYS A 124 6.33 5.39 0.02
C CYS A 124 7.25 6.61 0.06
N PHE A 125 7.77 6.91 1.22
CA PHE A 125 8.64 8.05 1.48
C PHE A 125 10.03 7.59 1.87
N THR A 126 11.05 8.34 1.47
CA THR A 126 12.41 8.06 1.90
C THR A 126 12.92 9.08 2.91
N LEU A 127 13.73 8.58 3.85
CA LEU A 127 14.46 9.35 4.84
C LEU A 127 15.93 8.90 4.88
N PRO A 128 16.86 9.81 5.21
CA PRO A 128 18.25 9.42 5.48
C PRO A 128 18.33 8.37 6.60
N LYS A 129 19.23 7.40 6.46
CA LYS A 129 19.47 6.31 7.43
C LYS A 129 19.52 6.78 8.88
N LYS A 130 20.21 7.89 9.14
CA LYS A 130 20.32 8.46 10.49
C LYS A 130 18.97 8.81 11.09
N LEU A 131 18.04 9.35 10.29
CA LEU A 131 16.72 9.74 10.76
C LEU A 131 15.83 8.51 10.98
N VAL A 132 15.87 7.54 10.07
CA VAL A 132 15.16 6.25 10.24
C VAL A 132 15.61 5.59 11.54
N LYS A 133 16.91 5.50 11.78
CA LYS A 133 17.47 4.93 13.00
C LYS A 133 17.00 5.67 14.26
N ASN A 134 17.00 7.01 14.25
CA ASN A 134 16.51 7.82 15.37
C ASN A 134 15.05 7.51 15.69
N ILE A 135 14.20 7.33 14.67
CA ILE A 135 12.80 6.94 14.87
C ILE A 135 12.71 5.54 15.49
N GLN A 136 13.49 4.58 14.96
CA GLN A 136 13.48 3.19 15.41
C GLN A 136 13.97 3.01 16.86
N GLU A 137 14.90 3.82 17.30
CA GLU A 137 15.43 3.81 18.68
C GLU A 137 14.46 4.41 19.72
N ASN A 138 13.44 5.16 19.28
CA ASN A 138 12.45 5.73 20.16
C ASN A 138 11.37 4.71 20.51
N LYS A 139 11.44 4.13 21.71
CA LYS A 139 10.52 3.10 22.19
C LYS A 139 9.04 3.52 22.23
N ASN A 140 8.76 4.83 22.26
CA ASN A 140 7.40 5.35 22.37
C ASN A 140 6.77 5.65 21.00
N ILE A 141 7.52 5.52 19.92
CA ILE A 141 7.03 5.86 18.57
C ILE A 141 5.84 4.98 18.14
N ASN A 142 5.88 3.70 18.45
CA ASN A 142 4.81 2.74 18.08
C ASN A 142 3.45 3.07 18.74
N ASN A 143 3.45 3.79 19.87
CA ASN A 143 2.24 4.22 20.56
C ASN A 143 1.87 5.68 20.27
N SER A 144 2.68 6.37 19.48
CA SER A 144 2.45 7.77 19.11
C SER A 144 1.56 7.88 17.88
N LEU A 145 0.65 8.83 17.93
CA LEU A 145 -0.07 9.25 16.74
C LEU A 145 0.90 10.04 15.85
N CYS A 146 0.99 9.61 14.61
CA CYS A 146 1.83 10.21 13.58
C CYS A 146 0.95 10.75 12.46
N GLU A 147 1.38 11.84 11.85
CA GLU A 147 0.76 12.46 10.71
C GLU A 147 1.76 12.57 9.56
N ILE A 148 1.37 12.14 8.39
CA ILE A 148 2.08 12.38 7.14
C ILE A 148 1.23 13.32 6.29
N ASN A 149 1.77 14.50 6.00
CA ASN A 149 1.18 15.43 5.04
C ASN A 149 1.88 15.25 3.68
N ILE A 150 1.15 14.74 2.69
CA ILE A 150 1.71 14.47 1.36
C ILE A 150 2.00 15.77 0.62
N LYS A 151 1.11 16.78 0.74
CA LYS A 151 1.27 18.07 0.09
C LYS A 151 2.54 18.79 0.54
N GLU A 152 2.77 18.81 1.85
CA GLU A 152 3.97 19.45 2.42
C GLU A 152 5.17 18.50 2.44
N SER A 153 4.96 17.19 2.21
CA SER A 153 5.95 16.13 2.33
C SER A 153 6.60 16.11 3.72
N THR A 154 5.78 16.14 4.77
CA THR A 154 6.25 16.16 6.17
C THR A 154 5.72 15.00 6.97
N PHE A 155 6.54 14.54 7.93
CA PHE A 155 6.16 13.60 8.98
C PHE A 155 6.18 14.31 10.32
N LYS A 156 5.10 14.19 11.08
CA LYS A 156 4.96 14.77 12.42
C LYS A 156 4.51 13.73 13.42
N SER A 157 5.07 13.79 14.60
CA SER A 157 4.64 13.03 15.79
C SER A 157 4.93 13.85 17.04
N ASN A 158 4.60 13.33 18.21
CA ASN A 158 4.95 13.99 19.47
C ASN A 158 6.47 14.12 19.69
N PHE A 159 7.29 13.34 18.97
CA PHE A 159 8.74 13.25 19.17
C PHE A 159 9.55 13.79 18.01
N PHE A 160 8.95 13.82 16.81
CA PHE A 160 9.67 14.10 15.56
C PHE A 160 8.87 14.99 14.63
N ASN A 161 9.61 15.81 13.91
CA ASN A 161 9.12 16.59 12.78
C ASN A 161 10.21 16.58 11.70
N PHE A 162 9.95 15.90 10.58
CA PHE A 162 10.90 15.72 9.48
C PHE A 162 10.28 16.02 8.14
N ASP A 163 11.11 16.52 7.22
CA ASP A 163 10.78 16.55 5.81
C ASP A 163 10.99 15.16 5.21
N LEU A 164 9.99 14.69 4.48
CA LEU A 164 10.01 13.42 3.76
C LEU A 164 10.36 13.62 2.30
N VAL A 165 11.00 12.65 1.69
CA VAL A 165 11.26 12.66 0.25
C VAL A 165 10.32 11.68 -0.45
N ILE A 166 9.63 12.17 -1.48
CA ILE A 166 8.77 11.39 -2.37
C ILE A 166 8.99 11.86 -3.82
N LYS A 167 8.92 10.96 -4.79
CA LYS A 167 9.00 11.32 -6.21
C LYS A 167 7.85 12.28 -6.54
N ILE A 168 8.15 13.39 -7.23
CA ILE A 168 7.16 14.44 -7.57
C ILE A 168 5.97 13.87 -8.35
N SER A 169 6.22 12.95 -9.29
CA SER A 169 5.17 12.25 -10.02
C SER A 169 4.20 11.50 -9.10
N SER A 170 4.73 10.70 -8.18
CA SER A 170 3.93 9.95 -7.22
C SER A 170 3.15 10.86 -6.27
N LYS A 171 3.77 11.95 -5.80
CA LYS A 171 3.11 12.97 -4.98
C LYS A 171 1.89 13.56 -5.71
N ASN A 172 2.05 13.95 -6.97
CA ASN A 172 0.97 14.51 -7.78
C ASN A 172 -0.15 13.47 -8.00
N MET A 173 0.21 12.22 -8.30
CA MET A 173 -0.78 11.13 -8.44
C MET A 173 -1.62 10.93 -7.18
N PHE A 174 -1.02 10.98 -5.98
CA PHE A 174 -1.78 10.89 -4.74
C PHE A 174 -2.69 12.09 -4.51
N LEU A 175 -2.20 13.30 -4.76
CA LEU A 175 -2.98 14.53 -4.56
C LEU A 175 -4.13 14.68 -5.56
N SER A 176 -3.97 14.20 -6.80
CA SER A 176 -5.03 14.21 -7.82
C SER A 176 -5.97 13.00 -7.73
N GLY A 177 -5.54 11.90 -7.10
CA GLY A 177 -6.26 10.62 -7.11
C GLY A 177 -6.00 9.75 -8.34
N GLU A 178 -5.12 10.16 -9.26
CA GLU A 178 -4.81 9.43 -10.50
C GLU A 178 -4.07 8.10 -10.28
N TRP A 179 -3.58 7.82 -9.07
CA TRP A 179 -3.05 6.51 -8.70
C TRP A 179 -4.13 5.43 -8.74
N ASP A 180 -5.40 5.80 -8.54
CA ASP A 180 -6.57 4.92 -8.63
C ASP A 180 -7.12 4.92 -10.06
N ALA A 181 -6.55 4.05 -10.90
CA ALA A 181 -6.95 3.90 -12.30
C ALA A 181 -8.44 3.56 -12.46
N THR A 182 -9.00 2.77 -11.54
CA THR A 182 -10.42 2.37 -11.58
C THR A 182 -11.33 3.57 -11.33
N SER A 183 -11.07 4.35 -10.29
CA SER A 183 -11.84 5.58 -10.01
C SER A 183 -11.69 6.60 -11.14
N THR A 184 -10.51 6.72 -11.72
CA THR A 184 -10.26 7.60 -12.88
C THR A 184 -11.09 7.18 -14.10
N LEU A 185 -11.17 5.89 -14.39
CA LEU A 185 -12.00 5.35 -15.47
C LEU A 185 -13.49 5.60 -15.19
N LEU A 186 -13.96 5.31 -13.98
CA LEU A 186 -15.35 5.52 -13.59
C LEU A 186 -15.77 7.01 -13.66
N ALA A 187 -14.90 7.92 -13.28
CA ALA A 187 -15.15 9.37 -13.42
C ALA A 187 -15.31 9.79 -14.89
N ASN A 188 -14.69 9.08 -15.82
CA ASN A 188 -14.75 9.35 -17.26
C ASN A 188 -15.75 8.46 -18.00
N LYS A 189 -16.72 7.84 -17.33
CA LYS A 189 -17.66 6.88 -17.91
C LYS A 189 -18.34 7.40 -19.18
N LYS A 190 -18.80 8.64 -19.20
CA LYS A 190 -19.44 9.24 -20.40
C LYS A 190 -18.51 9.32 -21.60
N LEU A 191 -17.22 9.62 -21.39
CA LEU A 191 -16.22 9.66 -22.47
C LEU A 191 -15.92 8.25 -22.98
N ILE A 192 -15.87 7.27 -22.10
CA ILE A 192 -15.68 5.85 -22.43
C ILE A 192 -16.87 5.35 -23.26
N GLU A 193 -18.11 5.60 -22.83
CA GLU A 193 -19.33 5.24 -23.56
C GLU A 193 -19.35 5.88 -24.96
N LYS A 194 -19.00 7.15 -25.07
CA LYS A 194 -18.87 7.82 -26.36
C LYS A 194 -17.84 7.10 -27.25
N LYS A 195 -16.66 6.80 -26.70
CA LYS A 195 -15.60 6.12 -27.44
C LYS A 195 -16.00 4.72 -27.87
N ILE A 196 -16.70 3.96 -27.03
CA ILE A 196 -17.25 2.64 -27.37
C ILE A 196 -18.20 2.74 -28.55
N ASN A 197 -19.09 3.73 -28.56
CA ASN A 197 -20.03 3.94 -29.66
C ASN A 197 -19.36 4.34 -30.99
N ASP A 198 -18.19 4.96 -30.93
CA ASP A 198 -17.42 5.36 -32.10
C ASP A 198 -16.59 4.19 -32.69
N LEU A 199 -16.39 3.10 -31.95
CA LEU A 199 -15.57 1.96 -32.38
C LEU A 199 -16.44 0.94 -33.13
N PRO A 200 -16.14 0.61 -34.42
CA PRO A 200 -16.99 -0.25 -35.22
C PRO A 200 -17.08 -1.69 -34.68
N TYR A 201 -16.03 -2.20 -34.04
CA TYR A 201 -15.97 -3.58 -33.54
C TYR A 201 -16.73 -3.79 -32.20
N THR A 202 -17.14 -2.75 -31.51
CA THR A 202 -17.95 -2.88 -30.28
C THR A 202 -19.44 -3.06 -30.59
N LYS A 203 -19.85 -2.88 -31.87
CA LYS A 203 -21.26 -3.04 -32.32
C LYS A 203 -21.57 -4.47 -32.77
N PHE A 204 -20.63 -5.42 -32.66
CA PHE A 204 -20.77 -6.80 -33.19
C PHE A 204 -21.93 -7.59 -32.57
N ASN A 205 -22.39 -7.22 -31.35
CA ASN A 205 -23.51 -7.92 -30.70
C ASN A 205 -24.89 -7.35 -31.02
N GLN A 206 -25.02 -6.27 -31.77
CA GLN A 206 -26.32 -5.72 -32.15
C GLN A 206 -26.87 -6.30 -33.47
N SER A 207 -26.06 -7.09 -34.19
CA SER A 207 -26.44 -7.71 -35.48
C SER A 207 -26.87 -9.18 -35.34
N ASN A 208 -26.89 -9.78 -34.14
CA ASN A 208 -27.31 -11.17 -33.96
C ASN A 208 -28.85 -11.38 -33.86
N GLU A 209 -29.65 -10.32 -33.94
CA GLU A 209 -31.12 -10.46 -34.07
C GLU A 209 -31.58 -10.83 -35.48
N LEU A 210 -30.65 -10.96 -36.45
CA LEU A 210 -30.98 -11.28 -37.84
C LEU A 210 -30.88 -12.77 -38.21
N PHE A 211 -30.56 -13.66 -37.26
CA PHE A 211 -30.44 -15.10 -37.51
C PHE A 211 -31.50 -15.98 -36.84
N GLU A 212 -32.56 -15.41 -36.25
CA GLU A 212 -33.68 -16.20 -35.70
C GLU A 212 -34.88 -16.30 -36.65
N THR A 213 -34.73 -16.05 -37.94
CA THR A 213 -35.81 -16.28 -38.93
C THR A 213 -35.22 -16.88 -40.22
N ILE A 214 -34.82 -18.17 -40.16
CA ILE A 214 -34.88 -19.13 -41.27
C ILE A 214 -35.19 -20.50 -40.72
#